data_f3a08620aeb9f048ea5f8161b171be87
#
_entry.id   f3a08620aeb9f048ea5f8161b171be87
#
_cell.length_a   1.000
_cell.length_b   1.000
_cell.length_c   1.000
_cell.angle_alpha   90.00
_cell.angle_beta   90.00
_cell.angle_gamma   90.00
#
_symmetry.space_group_name_H-M   'P 1'
#
loop_
_entity.id
_entity.type
_entity.pdbx_description
1 polymer ?
#
loop_
_entity_poly.entity_id
_entity_poly.type
_entity_poly.pdbx_seq_one_letter_code
_entity_poly.pdbx_strand_id
1 'polypeptide(L)' 'ALAVIDDFAAFMARAMAEPDRARQAWMADAVLRAGWVAVQAWMATRIAETPEAAHFLASARAQLALHVAVADGPAA' A
#
# COMPACT_ATOMS: atom_id res chain seq x y z
N ALA A 1 -15.70 -4.20 0.61
CA ALA A 1 -14.28 -4.19 0.31
C ALA A 1 -13.55 -3.26 1.27
N LEU A 2 -12.29 -3.55 1.56
CA LEU A 2 -11.48 -2.69 2.41
C LEU A 2 -10.99 -1.49 1.62
N ALA A 3 -11.11 -0.30 2.21
CA ALA A 3 -10.62 0.92 1.56
C ALA A 3 -9.12 0.86 1.28
N VAL A 4 -8.33 0.21 2.15
CA VAL A 4 -6.88 0.07 1.95
C VAL A 4 -6.57 -0.77 0.72
N ILE A 5 -7.38 -1.77 0.40
CA ILE A 5 -7.21 -2.58 -0.81
C ILE A 5 -7.50 -1.74 -2.05
N ASP A 6 -8.56 -0.94 -2.02
CA ASP A 6 -8.88 -0.02 -3.10
C ASP A 6 -7.78 1.02 -3.31
N ASP A 7 -7.24 1.56 -2.21
CA ASP A 7 -6.12 2.50 -2.26
C ASP A 7 -4.88 1.85 -2.88
N PHE A 8 -4.59 0.61 -2.52
CA PHE A 8 -3.46 -0.12 -3.10
C PHE A 8 -3.67 -0.38 -4.58
N ALA A 9 -4.87 -0.81 -4.98
CA ALA A 9 -5.17 -1.08 -6.40
C ALA A 9 -4.99 0.19 -7.25
N ALA A 10 -5.45 1.34 -6.75
CA ALA A 10 -5.28 2.61 -7.43
C ALA A 10 -3.81 2.99 -7.56
N PHE A 11 -3.03 2.79 -6.49
CA PHE A 11 -1.59 3.07 -6.51
C PHE A 11 -0.85 2.17 -7.50
N MET A 12 -1.16 0.87 -7.48
CA MET A 12 -0.53 -0.09 -8.40
C MET A 12 -0.85 0.26 -9.85
N ALA A 13 -2.10 0.60 -10.16
CA ALA A 13 -2.50 0.99 -11.51
C ALA A 13 -1.73 2.24 -11.95
N ARG A 14 -1.57 3.21 -11.08
CA ARG A 14 -0.82 4.44 -11.36
C ARG A 14 0.66 4.13 -11.62
N ALA A 15 1.24 3.25 -10.83
CA ALA A 15 2.64 2.85 -11.00
C ALA A 15 2.86 2.12 -12.33
N MET A 16 1.94 1.24 -12.69
CA MET A 16 2.03 0.50 -13.96
C MET A 16 1.84 1.40 -15.17
N ALA A 17 1.12 2.50 -15.01
CA ALA A 17 0.89 3.47 -16.08
C ALA A 17 2.03 4.49 -16.24
N GLU A 18 3.01 4.48 -15.34
CA GLU A 18 4.14 5.41 -15.37
C GLU A 18 4.98 5.17 -16.62
N PRO A 19 5.11 6.17 -17.54
CA PRO A 19 5.85 5.97 -18.78
C PRO A 19 7.37 6.00 -18.63
N ASP A 20 7.88 6.62 -17.56
CA ASP A 20 9.32 6.69 -17.32
C ASP A 20 9.77 5.42 -16.58
N ARG A 21 10.62 4.63 -17.22
CA ARG A 21 11.10 3.37 -16.64
C ARG A 21 11.89 3.57 -15.36
N ALA A 22 12.69 4.62 -15.27
CA ALA A 22 13.46 4.91 -14.06
C ALA A 22 12.51 5.27 -12.91
N ARG A 23 11.48 6.06 -13.19
CA ARG A 23 10.45 6.41 -12.21
C ARG A 23 9.64 5.17 -11.79
N GLN A 24 9.28 4.33 -12.74
CA GLN A 24 8.56 3.10 -12.46
C GLN A 24 9.39 2.17 -11.57
N ALA A 25 10.69 2.04 -11.84
CA ALA A 25 11.59 1.26 -11.00
C ALA A 25 11.69 1.84 -9.59
N TRP A 26 11.74 3.16 -9.46
CA TRP A 26 11.72 3.84 -8.17
C TRP A 26 10.45 3.50 -7.38
N MET A 27 9.30 3.45 -8.06
CA MET A 27 8.02 3.16 -7.43
C MET A 27 7.87 1.68 -7.05
N ALA A 28 8.61 0.78 -7.68
CA ALA A 28 8.42 -0.68 -7.51
C ALA A 28 8.57 -1.13 -6.07
N ASP A 29 9.55 -0.62 -5.33
CA ASP A 29 9.75 -0.99 -3.93
C ASP A 29 8.56 -0.54 -3.07
N ALA A 30 8.06 0.67 -3.32
CA ALA A 30 6.90 1.17 -2.60
C ALA A 30 5.63 0.36 -2.93
N VAL A 31 5.49 -0.09 -4.17
CA VAL A 31 4.37 -0.97 -4.56
C VAL A 31 4.43 -2.28 -3.80
N LEU A 32 5.62 -2.89 -3.66
CA LEU A 32 5.77 -4.12 -2.89
C LEU A 32 5.42 -3.91 -1.42
N ARG A 33 5.87 -2.82 -0.82
CA ARG A 33 5.58 -2.50 0.59
C ARG A 33 4.10 -2.22 0.80
N ALA A 34 3.50 -1.46 -0.09
CA ALA A 34 2.06 -1.16 -0.05
C ALA A 34 1.23 -2.44 -0.23
N GLY A 35 1.66 -3.33 -1.13
CA GLY A 35 1.00 -4.61 -1.33
C GLY A 35 1.03 -5.49 -0.08
N TRP A 36 2.15 -5.48 0.63
CA TRP A 36 2.27 -6.21 1.89
C TRP A 36 1.29 -5.66 2.94
N VAL A 37 1.15 -4.34 3.04
CA VAL A 37 0.17 -3.73 3.94
C VAL A 37 -1.25 -4.17 3.55
N ALA A 38 -1.58 -4.16 2.27
CA ALA A 38 -2.91 -4.57 1.79
C ALA A 38 -3.20 -6.04 2.11
N VAL A 39 -2.21 -6.93 1.91
CA VAL A 39 -2.34 -8.35 2.23
C VAL A 39 -2.56 -8.56 3.73
N GLN A 40 -1.76 -7.88 4.55
CA GLN A 40 -1.91 -7.98 6.01
C GLN A 40 -3.27 -7.46 6.47
N ALA A 41 -3.77 -6.39 5.87
CA ALA A 41 -5.10 -5.85 6.20
C ALA A 41 -6.20 -6.86 5.84
N TRP A 42 -6.08 -7.50 4.66
CA TRP A 42 -7.02 -8.54 4.27
C TRP A 42 -7.00 -9.71 5.25
N MET A 43 -5.80 -10.17 5.63
CA MET A 43 -5.65 -11.25 6.59
C MET A 43 -6.22 -10.87 7.96
N ALA A 44 -6.00 -9.63 8.40
CA ALA A 44 -6.49 -9.14 9.68
C ALA A 44 -8.03 -9.19 9.76
N THR A 45 -8.73 -8.99 8.64
CA THR A 45 -10.20 -9.11 8.63
C THR A 45 -10.67 -10.56 8.83
N ARG A 46 -9.81 -11.53 8.51
CA ARG A 46 -10.13 -12.96 8.63
C ARG A 46 -9.92 -13.49 10.03
N ILE A 47 -8.99 -12.87 10.80
CA ILE A 47 -8.66 -13.32 12.15
C ILE A 47 -9.13 -12.30 13.20
N ALA A 48 -10.07 -11.49 12.89
CA ALA A 48 -10.34 -10.14 13.36
C ALA A 48 -10.80 -9.97 14.82
N GLU A 49 -10.58 -10.93 15.69
CA GLU A 49 -11.05 -10.82 17.06
C GLU A 49 -9.95 -10.39 18.04
N THR A 50 -8.77 -10.00 17.55
CA THR A 50 -7.65 -9.62 18.41
C THR A 50 -7.46 -8.10 18.43
N PRO A 51 -6.99 -7.53 19.55
CA PRO A 51 -6.65 -6.10 19.61
C PRO A 51 -5.58 -5.70 18.59
N GLU A 52 -4.63 -6.58 18.31
CA GLU A 52 -3.55 -6.35 17.35
C GLU A 52 -4.11 -6.20 15.93
N ALA A 53 -5.05 -7.07 15.53
CA ALA A 53 -5.67 -6.98 14.22
C ALA A 53 -6.48 -5.68 14.08
N ALA A 54 -7.22 -5.31 15.11
CA ALA A 54 -8.00 -4.07 15.12
C ALA A 54 -7.09 -2.85 15.01
N HIS A 55 -5.99 -2.85 15.76
CA HIS A 55 -5.00 -1.76 15.70
C HIS A 55 -4.38 -1.66 14.31
N PHE A 56 -3.99 -2.78 13.74
CA PHE A 56 -3.42 -2.80 12.39
C PHE A 56 -4.42 -2.24 11.37
N LEU A 57 -5.67 -2.69 11.42
CA LEU A 57 -6.70 -2.21 10.48
C LEU A 57 -6.92 -0.71 10.62
N ALA A 58 -6.88 -0.20 11.84
CA ALA A 58 -7.06 1.24 12.07
C ALA A 58 -5.94 2.07 11.45
N SER A 59 -4.73 1.53 11.37
CA SER A 59 -3.56 2.25 10.85
C SER A 59 -3.20 1.89 9.42
N ALA A 60 -3.84 0.89 8.81
CA ALA A 60 -3.42 0.34 7.52
C ALA A 60 -3.42 1.39 6.39
N ARG A 61 -4.44 2.23 6.32
CA ARG A 61 -4.49 3.26 5.28
C ARG A 61 -3.39 4.30 5.44
N ALA A 62 -3.06 4.66 6.69
CA ALA A 62 -1.97 5.59 6.96
C ALA A 62 -0.62 4.98 6.58
N GLN A 63 -0.41 3.69 6.86
CA GLN A 63 0.82 3.00 6.46
C GLN A 63 0.96 2.95 4.94
N LEU A 64 -0.12 2.63 4.24
CA LEU A 64 -0.10 2.62 2.79
C LEU A 64 0.15 4.02 2.23
N ALA A 65 -0.49 5.03 2.78
CA ALA A 65 -0.29 6.42 2.36
C ALA A 65 1.16 6.87 2.53
N LEU A 66 1.86 6.38 3.56
CA LEU A 66 3.27 6.66 3.75
C LEU A 66 4.10 6.11 2.59
N HIS A 67 3.84 4.88 2.17
CA HIS A 67 4.57 4.27 1.05
C HIS A 67 4.28 4.99 -0.27
N VAL A 68 3.03 5.40 -0.47
CA VAL A 68 2.65 6.21 -1.65
C VAL A 68 3.39 7.54 -1.65
N ALA A 69 3.46 8.21 -0.50
CA ALA A 69 4.17 9.49 -0.38
C ALA A 69 5.66 9.33 -0.69
N VAL A 70 6.29 8.26 -0.24
CA VAL A 70 7.70 7.97 -0.57
C VAL A 70 7.86 7.77 -2.08
N ALA A 71 6.95 7.03 -2.71
CA ALA A 71 7.00 6.79 -4.16
C ALA A 71 6.82 8.08 -4.96
N ASP A 72 6.00 9.00 -4.47
CA ASP A 72 5.72 10.27 -5.15
C ASP A 72 6.80 11.32 -4.91
N GLY A 73 7.71 11.05 -3.96
CA GLY A 73 8.84 11.93 -3.71
C GLY A 73 9.89 11.85 -4.83
N PRO A 74 10.89 12.74 -4.79
CA PRO A 74 11.94 12.71 -5.81
C PRO A 74 12.78 11.45 -5.66
N ALA A 75 13.06 10.79 -6.79
CA ALA A 75 14.03 9.71 -6.83
C ALA A 75 15.41 10.28 -6.56
N ALA A 76 16.06 9.76 -5.54
CA ALA A 76 17.39 10.22 -5.14
C ALA A 76 18.45 9.84 -6.15
#